data_3c2b461d1a2b71d80956f83a1313e9f7
#
_entry.id   3c2b461d1a2b71d80956f83a1313e9f7
#
_cell.length_a   1.000
_cell.length_b   1.000
_cell.length_c   1.000
_cell.angle_alpha   90.00
_cell.angle_beta   90.00
_cell.angle_gamma   90.00
#
_symmetry.space_group_name_H-M   'P 1'
#
loop_
_entity.id
_entity.type
_entity.pdbx_description
1 polymer ?
#
loop_
_entity_poly.entity_id
_entity_poly.type
_entity_poly.pdbx_seq_one_letter_code
_entity_poly.pdbx_strand_id
1 'polypeptide(L)'
;QPLAAETHDSQPAAIRLVTEARGDDGSVGCAAGGLPGDMHKLWRPATRGSYHMEYGNSTMGDEIAGGIGVAMAEPERRVHVMVGDGSYLMLANEIMTARQEGVGLTIVLLDHHGYRCIRNLSDACGAVNPFNDFRARDPETGTFTGEVLPIDFAANAASLGAEVFTAGTPAELETALRDARAVTGRPAVIVVETNPEPGVPAYDAWWDVPVAEVSVSERVQAARAEYEENLKKERSFV
;
A
#
# COMPACT_ATOMS: atom_id res chain seq x y z
N GLN A 1 5.84 0.47 22.31
CA GLN A 1 4.61 0.03 23.00
C GLN A 1 4.09 -1.17 22.24
N PRO A 2 3.64 -2.24 22.90
CA PRO A 2 2.95 -3.31 22.21
C PRO A 2 1.65 -2.73 21.64
N LEU A 3 1.46 -2.85 20.32
CA LEU A 3 0.18 -2.56 19.68
C LEU A 3 -0.88 -3.46 20.36
N ALA A 4 -2.00 -2.87 20.75
CA ALA A 4 -3.13 -3.60 21.33
C ALA A 4 -3.51 -4.75 20.37
N ALA A 5 -4.04 -5.85 20.93
CA ALA A 5 -4.51 -6.98 20.14
C ALA A 5 -5.62 -6.49 19.18
N GLU A 6 -5.24 -6.26 17.94
CA GLU A 6 -6.14 -5.77 16.91
C GLU A 6 -6.93 -6.95 16.35
N THR A 7 -8.24 -6.79 16.28
CA THR A 7 -9.16 -7.83 15.79
C THR A 7 -9.25 -7.86 14.26
N HIS A 8 -8.64 -6.86 13.57
CA HIS A 8 -8.59 -6.76 12.12
C HIS A 8 -7.17 -6.46 11.66
N ASP A 9 -6.82 -6.90 10.46
CA ASP A 9 -5.54 -6.57 9.85
C ASP A 9 -5.46 -5.06 9.56
N SER A 10 -4.48 -4.41 10.17
CA SER A 10 -4.10 -3.04 9.84
C SER A 10 -2.82 -3.05 9.00
N GLN A 11 -2.60 -2.01 8.19
CA GLN A 11 -1.36 -1.89 7.43
C GLN A 11 -0.09 -2.01 8.30
N PRO A 12 0.00 -1.40 9.52
CA PRO A 12 1.13 -1.60 10.41
C PRO A 12 1.31 -3.06 10.88
N ALA A 13 0.20 -3.77 11.17
CA ALA A 13 0.26 -5.17 11.56
C ALA A 13 0.76 -6.05 10.40
N ALA A 14 0.25 -5.82 9.19
CA ALA A 14 0.71 -6.53 7.99
C ALA A 14 2.21 -6.30 7.73
N ILE A 15 2.71 -5.05 7.83
CA ILE A 15 4.15 -4.75 7.68
C ILE A 15 4.99 -5.54 8.70
N ARG A 16 4.55 -5.58 9.97
CA ARG A 16 5.23 -6.35 11.01
C ARG A 16 5.29 -7.83 10.68
N LEU A 17 4.16 -8.43 10.32
CA LEU A 17 4.08 -9.86 10.01
C LEU A 17 4.92 -10.25 8.79
N VAL A 18 4.91 -9.45 7.74
CA VAL A 18 5.79 -9.65 6.57
C VAL A 18 7.26 -9.51 6.96
N THR A 19 7.61 -8.54 7.82
CA THR A 19 8.97 -8.37 8.35
C THR A 19 9.45 -9.61 9.09
N GLU A 20 8.59 -10.21 9.92
CA GLU A 20 8.89 -11.43 10.67
C GLU A 20 8.97 -12.66 9.75
N ALA A 21 8.05 -12.77 8.80
CA ALA A 21 7.96 -13.91 7.89
C ALA A 21 9.09 -14.00 6.85
N ARG A 22 9.71 -12.87 6.44
CA ARG A 22 10.72 -12.86 5.37
C ARG A 22 11.95 -13.70 5.63
N GLY A 23 12.31 -13.90 6.92
CA GLY A 23 13.57 -14.52 7.31
C GLY A 23 14.79 -13.58 7.17
N ASP A 24 15.98 -14.09 7.47
CA ASP A 24 17.21 -13.27 7.48
C ASP A 24 17.73 -12.95 6.07
N ASP A 25 17.41 -13.77 5.09
CA ASP A 25 17.84 -13.70 3.69
C ASP A 25 16.76 -13.07 2.76
N GLY A 26 15.58 -12.78 3.26
CA GLY A 26 14.49 -12.24 2.48
C GLY A 26 14.64 -10.75 2.17
N SER A 27 13.98 -10.33 1.09
CA SER A 27 13.84 -8.91 0.72
C SER A 27 12.37 -8.53 0.58
N VAL A 28 12.13 -7.22 0.62
CA VAL A 28 10.82 -6.64 0.33
C VAL A 28 10.95 -5.55 -0.71
N GLY A 29 9.99 -5.51 -1.64
CA GLY A 29 9.79 -4.41 -2.57
C GLY A 29 8.50 -3.67 -2.23
N CYS A 30 8.54 -2.35 -2.33
CA CYS A 30 7.37 -1.47 -2.36
C CYS A 30 7.71 -0.24 -3.20
N ALA A 31 6.71 0.50 -3.66
CA ALA A 31 6.97 1.67 -4.48
C ALA A 31 6.19 2.90 -4.01
N ALA A 32 4.89 2.98 -4.28
CA ALA A 32 4.13 4.21 -4.17
C ALA A 32 3.09 4.20 -3.05
N GLY A 33 2.58 5.37 -2.71
CA GLY A 33 1.48 5.56 -1.79
C GLY A 33 1.88 5.73 -0.33
N GLY A 34 0.96 5.48 0.60
CA GLY A 34 1.20 5.57 2.04
C GLY A 34 2.00 4.41 2.61
N LEU A 35 2.00 3.27 1.93
CA LEU A 35 2.68 2.06 2.37
C LEU A 35 4.22 2.26 2.50
N PRO A 36 4.94 2.83 1.53
CA PRO A 36 6.36 3.15 1.70
C PRO A 36 6.65 4.04 2.90
N GLY A 37 5.82 5.04 3.15
CA GLY A 37 5.96 5.93 4.32
C GLY A 37 5.89 5.18 5.65
N ASP A 38 4.95 4.27 5.78
CA ASP A 38 4.83 3.42 6.96
C ASP A 38 5.96 2.39 7.05
N MET A 39 6.37 1.82 5.92
CA MET A 39 7.50 0.89 5.87
C MET A 39 8.81 1.55 6.29
N HIS A 40 9.05 2.81 5.97
CA HIS A 40 10.22 3.54 6.46
C HIS A 40 10.32 3.59 7.99
N LYS A 41 9.19 3.59 8.66
CA LYS A 41 9.12 3.64 10.14
C LYS A 41 9.20 2.25 10.77
N LEU A 42 8.62 1.26 10.12
CA LEU A 42 8.34 -0.05 10.73
C LEU A 42 9.26 -1.16 10.24
N TRP A 43 9.73 -1.10 8.98
CA TRP A 43 10.55 -2.15 8.42
C TRP A 43 11.89 -2.29 9.13
N ARG A 44 12.32 -3.53 9.36
CA ARG A 44 13.61 -3.87 9.97
C ARG A 44 14.44 -4.64 8.95
N PRO A 45 15.32 -3.98 8.17
CA PRO A 45 16.19 -4.68 7.22
C PRO A 45 17.15 -5.57 7.99
N ALA A 46 17.32 -6.83 7.54
CA ALA A 46 18.27 -7.77 8.13
C ALA A 46 19.64 -7.66 7.47
N THR A 47 19.68 -7.50 6.16
CA THR A 47 20.91 -7.47 5.36
C THR A 47 20.87 -6.31 4.38
N ARG A 48 22.05 -5.97 3.84
CA ARG A 48 22.15 -5.00 2.75
C ARG A 48 21.37 -5.52 1.53
N GLY A 49 20.61 -4.63 0.89
CA GLY A 49 19.81 -4.97 -0.29
C GLY A 49 18.54 -5.75 0.03
N SER A 50 18.11 -5.82 1.31
CA SER A 50 16.85 -6.48 1.69
C SER A 50 15.63 -5.58 1.66
N TYR A 51 15.79 -4.32 1.24
CA TYR A 51 14.70 -3.37 1.10
C TYR A 51 14.86 -2.60 -0.21
N HIS A 52 13.91 -2.77 -1.11
CA HIS A 52 13.85 -2.11 -2.40
C HIS A 52 12.64 -1.18 -2.43
N MET A 53 12.87 0.05 -2.82
CA MET A 53 11.79 1.03 -2.88
C MET A 53 12.02 2.00 -4.04
N GLU A 54 11.06 2.05 -4.93
CA GLU A 54 10.98 3.11 -5.93
C GLU A 54 10.25 4.30 -5.31
N TYR A 55 11.00 5.28 -4.83
CA TYR A 55 10.45 6.47 -4.17
C TYR A 55 10.72 7.77 -4.94
N GLY A 56 11.76 7.78 -5.76
CA GLY A 56 12.17 8.97 -6.47
C GLY A 56 11.11 9.53 -7.42
N ASN A 57 10.40 8.65 -8.12
CA ASN A 57 9.29 9.01 -9.00
C ASN A 57 7.92 8.57 -8.43
N SER A 58 7.90 7.84 -7.33
CA SER A 58 6.69 7.29 -6.71
C SER A 58 5.79 6.55 -7.71
N THR A 59 6.41 5.62 -8.45
CA THR A 59 5.80 4.94 -9.59
C THR A 59 4.84 3.83 -9.12
N MET A 60 3.55 4.07 -9.21
CA MET A 60 2.54 3.06 -8.93
C MET A 60 2.61 1.93 -9.97
N GLY A 61 2.58 0.69 -9.49
CA GLY A 61 2.71 -0.51 -10.30
C GLY A 61 4.12 -1.10 -10.36
N ASP A 62 5.16 -0.33 -10.01
CA ASP A 62 6.54 -0.84 -9.93
C ASP A 62 6.70 -1.99 -8.93
N GLU A 63 5.87 -2.06 -7.91
CA GLU A 63 5.99 -3.03 -6.83
C GLU A 63 6.12 -4.47 -7.35
N ILE A 64 5.22 -4.87 -8.25
CA ILE A 64 5.19 -6.24 -8.79
C ILE A 64 6.31 -6.41 -9.82
N ALA A 65 6.43 -5.50 -10.77
CA ALA A 65 7.45 -5.55 -11.82
C ALA A 65 8.88 -5.50 -11.24
N GLY A 66 9.13 -4.56 -10.30
CA GLY A 66 10.40 -4.45 -9.60
C GLY A 66 10.70 -5.69 -8.74
N GLY A 67 9.69 -6.24 -8.06
CA GLY A 67 9.80 -7.48 -7.30
C GLY A 67 10.22 -8.67 -8.17
N ILE A 68 9.66 -8.80 -9.37
CA ILE A 68 10.06 -9.81 -10.35
C ILE A 68 11.53 -9.59 -10.75
N GLY A 69 11.92 -8.34 -11.03
CA GLY A 69 13.31 -8.00 -11.36
C GLY A 69 14.29 -8.39 -10.27
N VAL A 70 13.96 -8.12 -9.01
CA VAL A 70 14.78 -8.56 -7.86
C VAL A 70 14.86 -10.08 -7.77
N ALA A 71 13.73 -10.78 -7.91
CA ALA A 71 13.71 -12.24 -7.85
C ALA A 71 14.50 -12.91 -9.01
N MET A 72 14.51 -12.31 -10.18
CA MET A 72 15.34 -12.78 -11.32
C MET A 72 16.82 -12.49 -11.09
N ALA A 73 17.16 -11.35 -10.48
CA ALA A 73 18.56 -10.97 -10.21
C ALA A 73 19.17 -11.76 -9.04
N GLU A 74 18.35 -12.13 -8.06
CA GLU A 74 18.76 -12.84 -6.84
C GLU A 74 17.88 -14.09 -6.61
N PRO A 75 17.98 -15.14 -7.45
CA PRO A 75 17.05 -16.28 -7.46
C PRO A 75 17.04 -17.10 -6.16
N GLU A 76 18.11 -17.02 -5.36
CA GLU A 76 18.18 -17.67 -4.06
C GLU A 76 17.52 -16.86 -2.95
N ARG A 77 17.25 -15.58 -3.20
CA ARG A 77 16.65 -14.68 -2.22
C ARG A 77 15.11 -14.78 -2.28
N ARG A 78 14.52 -14.88 -1.11
CA ARG A 78 13.06 -14.82 -1.00
C ARG A 78 12.58 -13.38 -1.14
N VAL A 79 11.77 -13.11 -2.15
CA VAL A 79 11.25 -11.78 -2.43
C VAL A 79 9.79 -11.67 -1.98
N HIS A 80 9.52 -10.66 -1.16
CA HIS A 80 8.17 -10.21 -0.84
C HIS A 80 7.92 -8.87 -1.52
N VAL A 81 6.70 -8.66 -1.97
CA VAL A 81 6.21 -7.40 -2.50
C VAL A 81 5.04 -6.96 -1.65
N MET A 82 5.05 -5.73 -1.16
CA MET A 82 3.89 -5.13 -0.51
C MET A 82 3.29 -4.06 -1.40
N VAL A 83 2.01 -4.18 -1.72
CA VAL A 83 1.32 -3.33 -2.70
C VAL A 83 -0.08 -3.00 -2.21
N GLY A 84 -0.52 -1.75 -2.39
CA GLY A 84 -1.91 -1.36 -2.19
C GLY A 84 -2.77 -1.68 -3.42
N ASP A 85 -4.06 -1.84 -3.21
CA ASP A 85 -5.06 -2.17 -4.23
C ASP A 85 -5.03 -1.23 -5.45
N GLY A 86 -4.91 0.08 -5.23
CA GLY A 86 -4.81 1.05 -6.33
C GLY A 86 -3.57 0.86 -7.18
N SER A 87 -2.41 0.58 -6.56
CA SER A 87 -1.16 0.32 -7.27
C SER A 87 -1.18 -1.04 -7.96
N TYR A 88 -1.75 -2.06 -7.32
CA TYR A 88 -1.97 -3.38 -7.91
C TYR A 88 -2.74 -3.28 -9.23
N LEU A 89 -3.82 -2.51 -9.30
CA LEU A 89 -4.61 -2.35 -10.52
C LEU A 89 -3.86 -1.68 -11.68
N MET A 90 -2.73 -1.01 -11.42
CA MET A 90 -1.92 -0.39 -12.48
C MET A 90 -1.13 -1.43 -13.30
N LEU A 91 -0.56 -2.46 -12.65
CA LEU A 91 0.30 -3.45 -13.30
C LEU A 91 0.08 -4.89 -12.78
N ALA A 92 -1.15 -5.26 -12.43
CA ALA A 92 -1.48 -6.63 -12.01
C ALA A 92 -1.12 -7.68 -13.07
N ASN A 93 -1.12 -7.31 -14.34
CA ASN A 93 -0.75 -8.18 -15.46
C ASN A 93 0.69 -8.70 -15.40
N GLU A 94 1.59 -8.07 -14.66
CA GLU A 94 2.95 -8.57 -14.44
C GLU A 94 3.01 -9.90 -13.67
N ILE A 95 1.94 -10.26 -12.97
CA ILE A 95 1.76 -11.61 -12.41
C ILE A 95 1.89 -12.67 -13.51
N MET A 96 1.35 -12.40 -14.69
CA MET A 96 1.46 -13.27 -15.85
C MET A 96 2.91 -13.36 -16.34
N THR A 97 3.65 -12.25 -16.35
CA THR A 97 5.09 -12.24 -16.69
C THR A 97 5.88 -13.13 -15.72
N ALA A 98 5.67 -12.99 -14.41
CA ALA A 98 6.31 -13.86 -13.42
C ALA A 98 5.95 -15.34 -13.62
N ARG A 99 4.70 -15.61 -13.96
CA ARG A 99 4.24 -16.99 -14.26
C ARG A 99 4.90 -17.55 -15.52
N GLN A 100 5.09 -16.75 -16.57
CA GLN A 100 5.78 -17.15 -17.82
C GLN A 100 7.26 -17.45 -17.59
N GLU A 101 7.92 -16.60 -16.78
CA GLU A 101 9.34 -16.74 -16.45
C GLU A 101 9.61 -17.78 -15.35
N GLY A 102 8.57 -18.38 -14.76
CA GLY A 102 8.71 -19.34 -13.67
C GLY A 102 9.26 -18.72 -12.37
N VAL A 103 9.09 -17.41 -12.20
CA VAL A 103 9.59 -16.67 -11.04
C VAL A 103 8.62 -16.79 -9.86
N GLY A 104 9.16 -17.26 -8.72
CA GLY A 104 8.43 -17.31 -7.44
C GLY A 104 8.70 -16.08 -6.60
N LEU A 105 7.62 -15.39 -6.16
CA LEU A 105 7.66 -14.31 -5.19
C LEU A 105 6.35 -14.26 -4.42
N THR A 106 6.35 -13.61 -3.25
CA THR A 106 5.13 -13.44 -2.45
C THR A 106 4.66 -11.99 -2.56
N ILE A 107 3.47 -11.78 -3.09
CA ILE A 107 2.82 -10.47 -3.22
C ILE A 107 1.78 -10.34 -2.11
N VAL A 108 1.93 -9.38 -1.21
CA VAL A 108 0.97 -9.06 -0.16
C VAL A 108 0.20 -7.82 -0.61
N LEU A 109 -1.02 -8.02 -1.05
CA LEU A 109 -1.93 -7.00 -1.53
C LEU A 109 -2.79 -6.52 -0.37
N LEU A 110 -2.66 -5.23 -0.03
CA LEU A 110 -3.47 -4.58 1.00
C LEU A 110 -4.69 -3.93 0.34
N ASP A 111 -5.87 -4.47 0.60
CA ASP A 111 -7.13 -3.93 0.09
C ASP A 111 -7.65 -2.84 1.03
N HIS A 112 -7.56 -1.60 0.58
CA HIS A 112 -8.03 -0.40 1.26
C HIS A 112 -9.31 0.16 0.64
N HIS A 113 -9.84 -0.48 -0.40
CA HIS A 113 -10.95 -0.03 -1.23
C HIS A 113 -10.72 1.35 -1.85
N GLY A 114 -9.48 1.65 -2.30
CA GLY A 114 -9.16 2.91 -2.98
C GLY A 114 -7.73 3.44 -2.82
N TYR A 115 -7.51 4.62 -3.36
CA TYR A 115 -6.23 5.33 -3.33
C TYR A 115 -6.02 6.04 -1.98
N ARG A 116 -5.76 5.27 -0.93
CA ARG A 116 -5.71 5.74 0.45
C ARG A 116 -4.75 6.91 0.67
N CYS A 117 -3.56 6.90 0.07
CA CYS A 117 -2.60 7.99 0.25
C CYS A 117 -3.17 9.32 -0.21
N ILE A 118 -3.76 9.34 -1.40
CA ILE A 118 -4.34 10.55 -1.98
C ILE A 118 -5.58 10.98 -1.18
N ARG A 119 -6.36 10.05 -0.70
CA ARG A 119 -7.46 10.35 0.21
C ARG A 119 -7.00 11.06 1.47
N ASN A 120 -5.98 10.51 2.15
CA ASN A 120 -5.43 11.11 3.36
C ASN A 120 -4.87 12.52 3.13
N LEU A 121 -4.20 12.76 1.99
CA LEU A 121 -3.73 14.09 1.60
C LEU A 121 -4.91 15.06 1.36
N SER A 122 -5.95 14.61 0.68
CA SER A 122 -7.16 15.40 0.45
C SER A 122 -7.84 15.77 1.76
N ASP A 123 -8.00 14.81 2.67
CA ASP A 123 -8.60 15.03 3.99
C ASP A 123 -7.78 16.03 4.82
N ALA A 124 -6.45 15.94 4.80
CA ALA A 124 -5.55 16.89 5.46
C ALA A 124 -5.68 18.32 4.90
N CYS A 125 -6.03 18.47 3.62
CA CYS A 125 -6.31 19.76 2.99
C CYS A 125 -7.77 20.22 3.19
N GLY A 126 -8.55 19.55 4.03
CA GLY A 126 -9.94 19.89 4.31
C GLY A 126 -10.93 19.48 3.20
N ALA A 127 -10.46 18.83 2.15
CA ALA A 127 -11.32 18.35 1.08
C ALA A 127 -12.07 17.08 1.51
N VAL A 128 -13.39 17.05 1.28
CA VAL A 128 -14.15 15.81 1.29
C VAL A 128 -14.08 15.26 -0.13
N ASN A 129 -13.22 14.27 -0.35
CA ASN A 129 -12.99 13.77 -1.70
C ASN A 129 -13.33 12.27 -1.80
N PRO A 130 -14.57 11.93 -2.21
CA PRO A 130 -14.98 10.56 -2.40
C PRO A 130 -14.38 9.92 -3.68
N PHE A 131 -13.68 10.68 -4.53
CA PHE A 131 -13.17 10.21 -5.82
C PHE A 131 -11.98 9.25 -5.70
N ASN A 132 -11.41 9.13 -4.52
CA ASN A 132 -10.28 8.23 -4.26
C ASN A 132 -10.71 6.85 -3.74
N ASP A 133 -11.99 6.68 -3.42
CA ASP A 133 -12.55 5.40 -2.99
C ASP A 133 -13.14 4.65 -4.19
N PHE A 134 -13.04 3.33 -4.18
CA PHE A 134 -13.68 2.46 -5.17
C PHE A 134 -15.16 2.30 -4.84
N ARG A 135 -15.94 3.33 -5.14
CA ARG A 135 -17.37 3.38 -4.90
C ARG A 135 -18.17 3.69 -6.16
N ALA A 136 -19.37 3.18 -6.21
CA ALA A 136 -20.31 3.51 -7.26
C ALA A 136 -20.73 5.00 -7.18
N ARG A 137 -21.07 5.55 -8.34
CA ARG A 137 -21.63 6.89 -8.40
C ARG A 137 -23.05 6.88 -7.81
N ASP A 138 -23.27 7.75 -6.86
CA ASP A 138 -24.59 8.02 -6.32
C ASP A 138 -25.39 8.86 -7.37
N PRO A 139 -26.56 8.40 -7.80
CA PRO A 139 -27.33 9.08 -8.84
C PRO A 139 -27.94 10.42 -8.39
N GLU A 140 -28.16 10.61 -7.10
CA GLU A 140 -28.77 11.83 -6.55
C GLU A 140 -27.74 12.96 -6.39
N THR A 141 -26.58 12.63 -5.87
CA THR A 141 -25.51 13.60 -5.60
C THR A 141 -24.53 13.75 -6.76
N GLY A 142 -24.47 12.77 -7.66
CA GLY A 142 -23.51 12.72 -8.76
C GLY A 142 -22.07 12.48 -8.32
N THR A 143 -21.83 12.07 -7.05
CA THR A 143 -20.52 11.80 -6.48
C THR A 143 -20.31 10.30 -6.25
N PHE A 144 -19.06 9.86 -5.97
CA PHE A 144 -18.73 8.45 -5.72
C PHE A 144 -18.93 8.10 -4.23
N THR A 145 -20.17 8.19 -3.76
CA THR A 145 -20.57 7.91 -2.37
C THR A 145 -21.49 6.68 -2.23
N GLY A 146 -21.74 5.99 -3.34
CA GLY A 146 -22.56 4.77 -3.36
C GLY A 146 -21.87 3.57 -2.71
N GLU A 147 -22.31 2.38 -3.06
CA GLU A 147 -21.77 1.13 -2.56
C GLU A 147 -20.27 0.97 -2.94
N VAL A 148 -19.51 0.29 -2.10
CA VAL A 148 -18.15 -0.13 -2.43
C VAL A 148 -18.21 -1.08 -3.62
N LEU A 149 -17.31 -0.88 -4.60
CA LEU A 149 -17.25 -1.76 -5.77
C LEU A 149 -16.78 -3.16 -5.34
N PRO A 150 -17.46 -4.23 -5.76
CA PRO A 150 -17.12 -5.60 -5.38
C PRO A 150 -15.95 -6.11 -6.24
N ILE A 151 -14.75 -5.55 -6.05
CA ILE A 151 -13.56 -5.97 -6.78
C ILE A 151 -13.03 -7.26 -6.14
N ASP A 152 -13.04 -8.35 -6.86
CA ASP A 152 -12.47 -9.63 -6.42
C ASP A 152 -11.00 -9.72 -6.85
N PHE A 153 -10.10 -9.21 -6.01
CA PHE A 153 -8.66 -9.26 -6.23
C PHE A 153 -8.12 -10.69 -6.23
N ALA A 154 -8.72 -11.58 -5.45
CA ALA A 154 -8.33 -12.99 -5.38
C ALA A 154 -8.60 -13.70 -6.72
N ALA A 155 -9.82 -13.55 -7.27
CA ALA A 155 -10.15 -14.08 -8.58
C ALA A 155 -9.30 -13.44 -9.69
N ASN A 156 -9.03 -12.13 -9.63
CA ASN A 156 -8.16 -11.45 -10.58
C ASN A 156 -6.74 -12.04 -10.58
N ALA A 157 -6.09 -12.13 -9.42
CA ALA A 157 -4.75 -12.70 -9.30
C ALA A 157 -4.69 -14.16 -9.74
N ALA A 158 -5.68 -14.97 -9.37
CA ALA A 158 -5.78 -16.37 -9.80
C ALA A 158 -5.90 -16.49 -11.32
N SER A 159 -6.67 -15.63 -11.97
CA SER A 159 -6.85 -15.61 -13.42
C SER A 159 -5.55 -15.30 -14.19
N LEU A 160 -4.62 -14.57 -13.55
CA LEU A 160 -3.30 -14.24 -14.07
C LEU A 160 -2.24 -15.31 -13.77
N GLY A 161 -2.61 -16.37 -13.04
CA GLY A 161 -1.77 -17.55 -12.80
C GLY A 161 -1.07 -17.60 -11.46
N ALA A 162 -1.45 -16.76 -10.50
CA ALA A 162 -0.94 -16.81 -9.14
C ALA A 162 -1.57 -17.97 -8.32
N GLU A 163 -0.84 -18.45 -7.32
CA GLU A 163 -1.45 -19.13 -6.17
C GLU A 163 -2.00 -18.08 -5.21
N VAL A 164 -3.25 -18.22 -4.78
CA VAL A 164 -3.92 -17.15 -4.04
C VAL A 164 -4.31 -17.58 -2.64
N PHE A 165 -4.06 -16.70 -1.69
CA PHE A 165 -4.46 -16.79 -0.28
C PHE A 165 -5.24 -15.53 0.09
N THR A 166 -6.10 -15.63 1.09
CA THR A 166 -6.83 -14.49 1.65
C THR A 166 -6.63 -14.43 3.15
N ALA A 167 -6.60 -13.23 3.72
CA ALA A 167 -6.49 -12.99 5.15
C ALA A 167 -7.33 -11.77 5.56
N GLY A 168 -8.17 -11.92 6.57
CA GLY A 168 -8.93 -10.85 7.22
C GLY A 168 -8.52 -10.64 8.68
N THR A 169 -7.55 -11.43 9.16
CA THR A 169 -7.01 -11.35 10.53
C THR A 169 -5.50 -11.58 10.54
N PRO A 170 -4.78 -11.04 11.56
CA PRO A 170 -3.34 -11.28 11.72
C PRO A 170 -2.95 -12.77 11.72
N ALA A 171 -3.74 -13.62 12.35
CA ALA A 171 -3.47 -15.07 12.41
C ALA A 171 -3.64 -15.76 11.05
N GLU A 172 -4.61 -15.32 10.26
CA GLU A 172 -4.79 -15.79 8.88
C GLU A 172 -3.63 -15.32 7.99
N LEU A 173 -3.16 -14.08 8.16
CA LEU A 173 -2.01 -13.56 7.42
C LEU A 173 -0.74 -14.32 7.76
N GLU A 174 -0.47 -14.63 9.04
CA GLU A 174 0.66 -15.49 9.44
C GLU A 174 0.59 -16.86 8.77
N THR A 175 -0.61 -17.45 8.73
CA THR A 175 -0.83 -18.74 8.07
C THR A 175 -0.59 -18.63 6.56
N ALA A 176 -1.16 -17.63 5.90
CA ALA A 176 -1.00 -17.41 4.46
C ALA A 176 0.47 -17.15 4.09
N LEU A 177 1.20 -16.34 4.87
CA LEU A 177 2.64 -16.10 4.68
C LEU A 177 3.46 -17.38 4.80
N ARG A 178 3.15 -18.24 5.77
CA ARG A 178 3.79 -19.54 5.92
C ARG A 178 3.51 -20.44 4.72
N ASP A 179 2.27 -20.54 4.29
CA ASP A 179 1.84 -21.45 3.22
C ASP A 179 2.33 -20.95 1.84
N ALA A 180 2.36 -19.65 1.61
CA ALA A 180 2.96 -19.02 0.42
C ALA A 180 4.45 -19.37 0.24
N ARG A 181 5.17 -19.70 1.33
CA ARG A 181 6.57 -20.15 1.25
C ARG A 181 6.76 -21.44 0.46
N ALA A 182 5.74 -22.27 0.38
CA ALA A 182 5.80 -23.55 -0.37
C ALA A 182 5.54 -23.37 -1.86
N VAL A 183 5.06 -22.21 -2.28
CA VAL A 183 4.78 -21.92 -3.69
C VAL A 183 6.09 -21.66 -4.44
N THR A 184 6.30 -22.40 -5.53
CA THR A 184 7.48 -22.28 -6.39
C THR A 184 7.08 -22.19 -7.86
N GLY A 185 7.92 -21.53 -8.68
CA GLY A 185 7.72 -21.42 -10.13
C GLY A 185 6.49 -20.59 -10.55
N ARG A 186 5.90 -19.85 -9.62
CA ARG A 186 4.81 -18.89 -9.87
C ARG A 186 4.66 -17.95 -8.67
N PRO A 187 4.05 -16.77 -8.84
CA PRO A 187 3.75 -15.88 -7.72
C PRO A 187 2.73 -16.49 -6.75
N ALA A 188 2.92 -16.20 -5.46
CA ALA A 188 1.89 -16.33 -4.44
C ALA A 188 1.32 -14.93 -4.17
N VAL A 189 0.00 -14.76 -4.21
CA VAL A 189 -0.68 -13.50 -3.88
C VAL A 189 -1.52 -13.71 -2.61
N ILE A 190 -1.27 -12.89 -1.60
CA ILE A 190 -2.04 -12.87 -0.37
C ILE A 190 -2.88 -11.59 -0.39
N VAL A 191 -4.18 -11.70 -0.50
CA VAL A 191 -5.11 -10.59 -0.43
C VAL A 191 -5.47 -10.36 1.03
N VAL A 192 -5.14 -9.18 1.54
CA VAL A 192 -5.37 -8.79 2.94
C VAL A 192 -6.42 -7.70 2.98
N GLU A 193 -7.58 -7.99 3.51
CA GLU A 193 -8.59 -6.97 3.77
C GLU A 193 -8.13 -6.15 4.97
N THR A 194 -7.82 -4.86 4.75
CA THR A 194 -7.27 -3.99 5.76
C THR A 194 -8.29 -2.99 6.30
N ASN A 195 -8.30 -2.81 7.63
CA ASN A 195 -8.96 -1.65 8.20
C ASN A 195 -8.12 -0.40 7.88
N PRO A 196 -8.69 0.63 7.25
CA PRO A 196 -7.99 1.87 6.99
C PRO A 196 -7.53 2.64 8.25
N GLU A 197 -8.06 2.33 9.41
CA GLU A 197 -7.69 2.87 10.72
C GLU A 197 -7.29 1.71 11.67
N PRO A 198 -6.22 1.85 12.47
CA PRO A 198 -5.31 2.97 12.66
C PRO A 198 -4.11 2.97 11.68
N GLY A 199 -3.59 4.16 11.38
CA GLY A 199 -2.34 4.34 10.64
C GLY A 199 -1.11 4.44 11.55
N VAL A 200 0.09 4.46 10.96
CA VAL A 200 1.32 4.81 11.68
C VAL A 200 1.31 6.32 11.99
N PRO A 201 1.63 6.75 13.22
CA PRO A 201 1.69 8.18 13.54
C PRO A 201 2.59 8.97 12.58
N ALA A 202 2.18 10.19 12.27
CA ALA A 202 2.95 11.09 11.42
C ALA A 202 4.33 11.43 12.01
N TYR A 203 5.18 12.09 11.23
CA TYR A 203 6.53 12.49 11.66
C TYR A 203 6.51 13.82 12.40
N ASP A 204 5.55 14.28 13.06
CA ASP A 204 5.51 15.58 13.75
C ASP A 204 6.19 16.71 12.94
N ALA A 205 6.05 16.67 11.63
CA ALA A 205 6.64 17.59 10.67
C ALA A 205 5.54 18.13 9.76
N TRP A 206 5.63 19.42 9.50
CA TRP A 206 4.76 20.03 8.51
C TRP A 206 5.25 19.73 7.10
N TRP A 207 4.33 19.44 6.20
CA TRP A 207 4.58 19.22 4.78
C TRP A 207 3.96 20.37 3.99
N ASP A 208 4.72 20.92 3.04
CA ASP A 208 4.20 21.89 2.10
C ASP A 208 3.28 21.18 1.06
N VAL A 209 2.04 20.93 1.51
CA VAL A 209 0.98 20.43 0.63
C VAL A 209 0.02 21.58 0.36
N PRO A 210 0.04 22.16 -0.86
CA PRO A 210 -0.76 23.32 -1.19
C PRO A 210 -2.25 23.07 -1.02
N VAL A 211 -2.93 23.97 -0.30
CA VAL A 211 -4.38 23.97 -0.15
C VAL A 211 -5.00 24.92 -1.16
N ALA A 212 -6.17 24.56 -1.70
CA ALA A 212 -6.86 25.37 -2.70
C ALA A 212 -7.08 26.81 -2.23
N GLU A 213 -6.74 27.79 -3.07
CA GLU A 213 -6.92 29.21 -2.78
C GLU A 213 -8.40 29.63 -2.87
N VAL A 214 -9.15 28.96 -3.74
CA VAL A 214 -10.55 29.27 -3.98
C VAL A 214 -11.39 28.03 -3.68
N SER A 215 -12.23 28.13 -2.65
CA SER A 215 -13.18 27.09 -2.29
C SER A 215 -14.39 27.70 -1.58
N VAL A 216 -15.55 27.11 -1.81
CA VAL A 216 -16.78 27.43 -1.06
C VAL A 216 -16.93 26.57 0.20
N SER A 217 -16.06 25.58 0.40
CA SER A 217 -16.04 24.73 1.59
C SER A 217 -15.37 25.42 2.76
N GLU A 218 -16.07 25.59 3.86
CA GLU A 218 -15.51 26.15 5.11
C GLU A 218 -14.30 25.36 5.62
N ARG A 219 -14.32 24.04 5.47
CA ARG A 219 -13.18 23.16 5.85
C ARG A 219 -11.92 23.46 5.04
N VAL A 220 -12.07 23.65 3.72
CA VAL A 220 -10.94 23.99 2.85
C VAL A 220 -10.44 25.39 3.14
N GLN A 221 -11.33 26.36 3.42
CA GLN A 221 -10.93 27.72 3.82
C GLN A 221 -10.16 27.74 5.14
N ALA A 222 -10.60 26.94 6.13
CA ALA A 222 -9.88 26.81 7.39
C ALA A 222 -8.50 26.16 7.21
N ALA A 223 -8.41 25.08 6.42
CA ALA A 223 -7.15 24.42 6.11
C ALA A 223 -6.21 25.35 5.32
N ARG A 224 -6.74 26.21 4.42
CA ARG A 224 -5.94 27.22 3.72
C ARG A 224 -5.36 28.26 4.66
N ALA A 225 -6.13 28.74 5.61
CA ALA A 225 -5.66 29.70 6.59
C ALA A 225 -4.52 29.11 7.45
N GLU A 226 -4.65 27.86 7.88
CA GLU A 226 -3.60 27.16 8.61
C GLU A 226 -2.34 26.95 7.73
N TYR A 227 -2.50 26.56 6.48
CA TYR A 227 -1.42 26.43 5.51
C TYR A 227 -0.62 27.72 5.37
N GLU A 228 -1.29 28.86 5.19
CA GLU A 228 -0.65 30.17 5.05
C GLU A 228 0.14 30.59 6.30
N GLU A 229 -0.36 30.25 7.50
CA GLU A 229 0.38 30.49 8.75
C GLU A 229 1.62 29.58 8.88
N ASN A 230 1.58 28.38 8.39
CA ASN A 230 2.72 27.46 8.39
C ASN A 230 3.78 27.86 7.36
N LEU A 231 3.38 28.32 6.16
CA LEU A 231 4.30 28.87 5.16
C LEU A 231 5.19 29.99 5.71
N LYS A 232 4.66 30.84 6.60
CA LYS A 232 5.43 31.94 7.21
C LYS A 232 6.57 31.44 8.11
N LYS A 233 6.49 30.18 8.58
CA LYS A 233 7.49 29.55 9.45
C LYS A 233 8.56 28.80 8.68
N GLU A 234 8.34 28.59 7.38
CA GLU A 234 9.25 27.87 6.51
C GLU A 234 10.55 28.67 6.29
N ARG A 235 11.68 27.97 6.32
CA ARG A 235 12.96 28.60 6.02
C ARG A 235 13.10 28.85 4.51
N SER A 236 13.31 30.10 4.14
CA SER A 236 13.82 30.45 2.82
C SER A 236 15.30 30.04 2.72
N PHE A 237 15.64 29.27 1.68
CA PHE A 237 17.02 28.87 1.37
C PHE A 237 17.59 29.71 0.20
N VAL A 238 17.11 30.92 0.03
CA VAL A 238 17.61 31.86 -0.99
C VAL A 238 18.60 32.83 -0.36
#